data_f3e784683f5b7bd325adeb2c1d0b8150
#
_entry.id   f3e784683f5b7bd325adeb2c1d0b8150
#
_cell.length_a   1.000
_cell.length_b   1.000
_cell.length_c   1.000
_cell.angle_alpha   90.00
_cell.angle_beta   90.00
_cell.angle_gamma   90.00
#
_symmetry.space_group_name_H-M   'P 1'
#
loop_
_entity.id
_entity.type
_entity.pdbx_description
1 polymer ?
#
loop_
_entity_poly.entity_id
_entity_poly.type
_entity_poly.pdbx_seq_one_letter_code
_entity_poly.pdbx_strand_id
1 'polypeptide(L)'
;YSQAAGGNRHELKGYYRFLNNGREELDPEGLLQTHRTQTIRRMKKEKTVLILQDTTELNFSTRPGCKNLGQLGSNQTGAKSQGLDLHSCLAVGGISGLPLGVLRLHGYAPEPAKGKDPHRPIQEKESYRWLQAYEDAAAIAELIPDTRVISVADREGDMFELFDHRRRLPGKKAELLVRAKWDRSLAGTDEKLFDELAAAPLAKRVFLPVPRQREHISKPSAAGRPALAARNAQVEVRFKEVTINPPQTPQIRNKPPIKLWAIYLVEKDPPAGATAVRWMLLTSIPVVSLKQALKCVQWYCRRWRIEEWHRVMKSGCKILEHQNHSAGVLQRAIAIDAVIAWRIMLLALLGREVPELPSQILFGQCECEVLGLLSPKKTLTRRSHDRHRQIGGIPESKMRRSS
;
A
#
# COMPACT_ATOMS: atom_id res chain seq x y z
N TYR A 1 -9.99 -23.42 -5.29
CA TYR A 1 -11.20 -23.50 -6.14
C TYR A 1 -11.84 -24.89 -6.11
N SER A 2 -11.07 -26.00 -6.13
CA SER A 2 -11.64 -27.35 -6.07
C SER A 2 -12.47 -27.59 -4.81
N GLN A 3 -12.06 -27.02 -3.68
CA GLN A 3 -12.84 -27.07 -2.42
C GLN A 3 -14.11 -26.22 -2.50
N ALA A 4 -14.04 -25.03 -3.12
CA ALA A 4 -15.19 -24.16 -3.30
C ALA A 4 -16.24 -24.79 -4.25
N ALA A 5 -15.79 -25.58 -5.24
CA ALA A 5 -16.66 -26.35 -6.13
C ALA A 5 -17.20 -27.65 -5.48
N GLY A 6 -16.97 -27.85 -4.18
CA GLY A 6 -17.47 -29.05 -3.46
C GLY A 6 -17.07 -30.39 -4.10
N GLY A 7 -15.96 -30.42 -4.85
CA GLY A 7 -15.58 -31.60 -5.65
C GLY A 7 -16.32 -31.76 -6.99
N ASN A 8 -17.23 -30.84 -7.31
CA ASN A 8 -17.97 -30.87 -8.56
C ASN A 8 -17.08 -30.55 -9.76
N ARG A 9 -16.80 -31.55 -10.60
CA ARG A 9 -15.96 -31.43 -11.78
C ARG A 9 -16.53 -30.48 -12.86
N HIS A 10 -17.84 -30.34 -12.95
CA HIS A 10 -18.47 -29.46 -13.94
C HIS A 10 -18.26 -27.99 -13.56
N GLU A 11 -18.45 -27.63 -12.29
CA GLU A 11 -18.21 -26.28 -11.79
C GLU A 11 -16.73 -25.92 -11.92
N LEU A 12 -15.85 -26.83 -11.55
CA LEU A 12 -14.40 -26.61 -11.70
C LEU A 12 -14.01 -26.41 -13.17
N LYS A 13 -14.56 -27.20 -14.10
CA LYS A 13 -14.36 -26.98 -15.55
C LYS A 13 -14.94 -25.63 -16.00
N GLY A 14 -16.11 -25.24 -15.51
CA GLY A 14 -16.74 -23.94 -15.77
C GLY A 14 -15.81 -22.80 -15.36
N TYR A 15 -15.25 -22.87 -14.15
CA TYR A 15 -14.27 -21.89 -13.66
C TYR A 15 -13.02 -21.78 -14.56
N TYR A 16 -12.41 -22.90 -14.94
CA TYR A 16 -11.25 -22.87 -15.84
C TYR A 16 -11.61 -22.35 -17.24
N ARG A 17 -12.79 -22.68 -17.78
CA ARG A 17 -13.27 -22.12 -19.04
C ARG A 17 -13.44 -20.60 -18.95
N PHE A 18 -13.99 -20.11 -17.85
CA PHE A 18 -14.14 -18.68 -17.56
C PHE A 18 -12.78 -17.99 -17.56
N LEU A 19 -11.81 -18.50 -16.81
CA LEU A 19 -10.47 -17.91 -16.73
C LEU A 19 -9.71 -17.96 -18.05
N ASN A 20 -9.95 -18.99 -18.90
CA ASN A 20 -9.33 -19.15 -20.21
C ASN A 20 -10.05 -18.37 -21.33
N ASN A 21 -11.16 -17.71 -21.01
CA ASN A 21 -11.89 -16.92 -22.00
C ASN A 21 -11.09 -15.64 -22.33
N GLY A 22 -10.77 -15.44 -23.60
CA GLY A 22 -9.96 -14.30 -24.07
C GLY A 22 -10.74 -13.02 -24.36
N ARG A 23 -12.01 -12.90 -23.93
CA ARG A 23 -12.78 -11.66 -24.11
C ARG A 23 -12.18 -10.52 -23.26
N GLU A 24 -12.17 -9.31 -23.81
CA GLU A 24 -11.62 -8.12 -23.15
C GLU A 24 -12.34 -7.79 -21.84
N GLU A 25 -13.66 -8.02 -21.75
CA GLU A 25 -14.45 -7.79 -20.53
C GLU A 25 -14.03 -8.70 -19.37
N LEU A 26 -13.28 -9.77 -19.67
CA LEU A 26 -12.75 -10.72 -18.70
C LEU A 26 -11.25 -10.52 -18.44
N ASP A 27 -10.68 -9.42 -18.89
CA ASP A 27 -9.34 -9.04 -18.45
C ASP A 27 -9.33 -8.68 -16.94
N PRO A 28 -8.19 -8.57 -16.28
CA PRO A 28 -8.13 -8.25 -14.86
C PRO A 28 -8.82 -6.95 -14.46
N GLU A 29 -8.80 -5.92 -15.32
CA GLU A 29 -9.45 -4.62 -15.07
C GLU A 29 -10.98 -4.75 -15.20
N GLY A 30 -11.47 -5.43 -16.22
CA GLY A 30 -12.90 -5.72 -16.42
C GLY A 30 -13.48 -6.53 -15.25
N LEU A 31 -12.75 -7.56 -14.78
CA LEU A 31 -13.15 -8.35 -13.60
C LEU A 31 -13.23 -7.51 -12.33
N LEU A 32 -12.40 -6.49 -12.18
CA LEU A 32 -12.41 -5.59 -11.02
C LEU A 32 -13.44 -4.46 -11.14
N GLN A 33 -13.97 -4.17 -12.31
CA GLN A 33 -14.76 -2.96 -12.56
C GLN A 33 -15.97 -2.79 -11.61
N THR A 34 -16.74 -3.85 -11.39
CA THR A 34 -17.86 -3.83 -10.45
C THR A 34 -17.40 -3.57 -9.03
N HIS A 35 -16.33 -4.23 -8.59
CA HIS A 35 -15.74 -4.03 -7.27
C HIS A 35 -15.20 -2.61 -7.11
N ARG A 36 -14.50 -2.07 -8.13
CA ARG A 36 -14.00 -0.70 -8.18
C ARG A 36 -15.13 0.32 -8.02
N THR A 37 -16.23 0.13 -8.74
CA THR A 37 -17.42 1.00 -8.64
C THR A 37 -17.98 1.00 -7.20
N GLN A 38 -18.12 -0.18 -6.58
CA GLN A 38 -18.58 -0.29 -5.20
C GLN A 38 -17.55 0.30 -4.21
N THR A 39 -16.27 0.18 -4.51
CA THR A 39 -15.20 0.80 -3.69
C THR A 39 -15.32 2.32 -3.70
N ILE A 40 -15.52 2.94 -4.87
CA ILE A 40 -15.73 4.39 -4.99
C ILE A 40 -16.99 4.83 -4.23
N ARG A 41 -18.07 4.04 -4.27
CA ARG A 41 -19.28 4.32 -3.46
C ARG A 41 -18.99 4.31 -1.95
N ARG A 42 -18.15 3.39 -1.46
CA ARG A 42 -17.69 3.37 -0.06
C ARG A 42 -16.81 4.57 0.26
N MET A 43 -15.92 4.94 -0.66
CA MET A 43 -15.05 6.12 -0.51
C MET A 43 -15.83 7.42 -0.36
N LYS A 44 -16.94 7.60 -1.07
CA LYS A 44 -17.81 8.78 -0.95
C LYS A 44 -18.37 9.01 0.47
N LYS A 45 -18.42 7.99 1.30
CA LYS A 45 -18.89 8.08 2.69
C LYS A 45 -17.79 8.53 3.67
N GLU A 46 -16.55 8.62 3.22
CA GLU A 46 -15.39 8.97 4.02
C GLU A 46 -15.01 10.46 3.81
N LYS A 47 -14.64 11.17 4.88
CA LYS A 47 -14.09 12.53 4.76
C LYS A 47 -12.69 12.55 4.14
N THR A 48 -11.93 11.48 4.36
CA THR A 48 -10.57 11.32 3.84
C THR A 48 -10.35 9.87 3.48
N VAL A 49 -9.81 9.61 2.30
CA VAL A 49 -9.42 8.28 1.82
C VAL A 49 -7.96 8.28 1.43
N LEU A 50 -7.28 7.22 1.80
CA LEU A 50 -5.93 6.93 1.37
C LEU A 50 -5.99 5.90 0.23
N ILE A 51 -5.38 6.19 -0.89
CA ILE A 51 -5.12 5.23 -1.96
C ILE A 51 -3.67 4.79 -1.78
N LEU A 52 -3.49 3.62 -1.19
CA LEU A 52 -2.19 3.04 -0.94
C LEU A 52 -1.69 2.36 -2.20
N GLN A 53 -0.49 2.69 -2.63
CA GLN A 53 0.17 2.07 -3.78
C GLN A 53 1.35 1.23 -3.29
N ASP A 54 1.52 0.05 -3.86
CA ASP A 54 2.67 -0.82 -3.60
C ASP A 54 2.84 -1.86 -4.71
N THR A 55 4.07 -2.36 -4.86
CA THR A 55 4.39 -3.44 -5.79
C THR A 55 4.83 -4.67 -5.01
N THR A 56 4.36 -5.83 -5.45
CA THR A 56 4.75 -7.09 -4.83
C THR A 56 5.13 -8.13 -5.88
N GLU A 57 6.24 -8.81 -5.68
CA GLU A 57 6.68 -9.91 -6.55
C GLU A 57 5.86 -11.18 -6.29
N LEU A 58 5.44 -11.84 -7.36
CA LEU A 58 4.76 -13.12 -7.35
C LEU A 58 5.66 -14.16 -8.03
N ASN A 59 6.39 -14.94 -7.23
CA ASN A 59 7.34 -15.92 -7.71
C ASN A 59 6.65 -17.22 -8.09
N PHE A 60 6.71 -17.56 -9.37
CA PHE A 60 6.17 -18.78 -9.95
C PHE A 60 7.27 -19.71 -10.52
N SER A 61 8.50 -19.62 -10.02
CA SER A 61 9.62 -20.45 -10.48
C SER A 61 9.36 -21.94 -10.33
N THR A 62 8.48 -22.34 -9.40
CA THR A 62 8.03 -23.74 -9.25
C THR A 62 7.02 -24.18 -10.31
N ARG A 63 6.68 -23.32 -11.28
CA ARG A 63 5.70 -23.54 -12.34
C ARG A 63 6.34 -23.44 -13.74
N PRO A 64 7.25 -24.34 -14.11
CA PRO A 64 8.01 -24.24 -15.36
C PRO A 64 7.14 -24.30 -16.63
N GLY A 65 5.93 -24.85 -16.52
CA GLY A 65 4.97 -24.90 -17.63
C GLY A 65 4.13 -23.63 -17.81
N CYS A 66 4.24 -22.62 -16.94
CA CYS A 66 3.50 -21.39 -17.08
C CYS A 66 4.19 -20.45 -18.07
N LYS A 67 3.47 -20.09 -19.15
CA LYS A 67 3.99 -19.24 -20.23
C LYS A 67 3.89 -17.75 -19.91
N ASN A 68 4.76 -16.96 -20.54
CA ASN A 68 4.75 -15.49 -20.48
C ASN A 68 5.02 -14.91 -19.06
N LEU A 69 5.77 -15.64 -18.22
CA LEU A 69 6.34 -15.10 -17.00
C LEU A 69 7.61 -14.30 -17.32
N GLY A 70 7.86 -13.24 -16.55
CA GLY A 70 9.08 -12.45 -16.61
C GLY A 70 10.17 -12.96 -15.67
N GLN A 71 11.38 -12.42 -15.82
CA GLN A 71 12.49 -12.70 -14.93
C GLN A 71 12.41 -11.76 -13.73
N LEU A 72 12.09 -12.31 -12.57
CA LEU A 72 12.30 -11.66 -11.28
C LEU A 72 13.81 -11.67 -10.95
N GLY A 73 14.23 -11.02 -9.88
CA GLY A 73 15.63 -11.05 -9.44
C GLY A 73 16.20 -12.49 -9.29
N SER A 74 17.47 -12.61 -8.94
CA SER A 74 18.09 -13.92 -8.62
C SER A 74 17.70 -14.34 -7.20
N ASN A 75 17.45 -15.63 -6.99
CA ASN A 75 17.28 -16.20 -5.65
C ASN A 75 18.61 -16.20 -4.87
N GLN A 76 18.58 -16.68 -3.61
CA GLN A 76 19.76 -16.73 -2.74
C GLN A 76 20.91 -17.59 -3.31
N THR A 77 20.62 -18.54 -4.19
CA THR A 77 21.61 -19.40 -4.85
C THR A 77 22.07 -18.87 -6.20
N GLY A 78 21.61 -17.67 -6.61
CA GLY A 78 21.91 -17.09 -7.92
C GLY A 78 21.04 -17.63 -9.06
N ALA A 79 20.16 -18.59 -8.82
CA ALA A 79 19.23 -19.08 -9.84
C ALA A 79 18.19 -18.02 -10.19
N LYS A 80 17.91 -17.87 -11.49
CA LYS A 80 16.94 -16.92 -12.00
C LYS A 80 15.53 -17.33 -11.55
N SER A 81 14.83 -16.39 -10.90
CA SER A 81 13.43 -16.56 -10.53
C SER A 81 12.51 -16.05 -11.64
N GLN A 82 11.40 -16.74 -11.87
CA GLN A 82 10.39 -16.35 -12.84
C GLN A 82 9.06 -16.02 -12.16
N GLY A 83 8.35 -15.02 -12.66
CA GLY A 83 7.08 -14.62 -12.08
C GLY A 83 6.48 -13.37 -12.68
N LEU A 84 5.68 -12.71 -11.87
CA LEU A 84 5.02 -11.45 -12.19
C LEU A 84 5.28 -10.44 -11.07
N ASP A 85 5.42 -9.18 -11.43
CA ASP A 85 5.24 -8.08 -10.52
C ASP A 85 3.79 -7.61 -10.55
N LEU A 86 3.23 -7.36 -9.38
CA LEU A 86 1.88 -6.88 -9.21
C LEU A 86 1.90 -5.50 -8.55
N HIS A 87 1.67 -4.45 -9.34
CA HIS A 87 1.44 -3.10 -8.81
C HIS A 87 -0.04 -2.93 -8.50
N SER A 88 -0.36 -2.50 -7.31
CA SER A 88 -1.74 -2.49 -6.80
C SER A 88 -2.08 -1.20 -6.07
N CYS A 89 -3.38 -0.85 -6.09
CA CYS A 89 -3.95 0.26 -5.34
C CYS A 89 -5.07 -0.23 -4.43
N LEU A 90 -4.92 0.00 -3.14
CA LEU A 90 -5.90 -0.32 -2.11
C LEU A 90 -6.45 0.97 -1.49
N ALA A 91 -7.78 1.16 -1.54
CA ALA A 91 -8.44 2.26 -0.83
C ALA A 91 -8.63 1.93 0.64
N VAL A 92 -8.29 2.87 1.52
CA VAL A 92 -8.36 2.74 2.98
C VAL A 92 -8.96 4.02 3.58
N GLY A 93 -9.85 3.88 4.56
CA GLY A 93 -10.42 5.02 5.28
C GLY A 93 -9.33 5.81 6.03
N GLY A 94 -9.29 7.13 5.81
CA GLY A 94 -8.28 8.01 6.40
C GLY A 94 -8.42 8.18 7.91
N ILE A 95 -9.58 7.86 8.51
CA ILE A 95 -9.82 7.88 9.95
C ILE A 95 -9.88 6.46 10.49
N SER A 96 -10.71 5.60 9.92
CA SER A 96 -10.95 4.23 10.37
C SER A 96 -9.74 3.31 10.15
N GLY A 97 -8.98 3.52 9.07
CA GLY A 97 -7.94 2.58 8.65
C GLY A 97 -8.47 1.27 8.06
N LEU A 98 -9.80 1.16 7.89
CA LEU A 98 -10.45 -0.01 7.28
C LEU A 98 -10.24 -0.03 5.76
N PRO A 99 -9.99 -1.20 5.15
CA PRO A 99 -9.85 -1.33 3.72
C PRO A 99 -11.23 -1.19 3.03
N LEU A 100 -11.35 -0.20 2.18
CA LEU A 100 -12.60 0.11 1.46
C LEU A 100 -12.74 -0.72 0.18
N GLY A 101 -11.64 -1.14 -0.42
CA GLY A 101 -11.63 -1.99 -1.60
C GLY A 101 -10.38 -1.82 -2.47
N VAL A 102 -10.27 -2.69 -3.46
CA VAL A 102 -9.21 -2.67 -4.47
C VAL A 102 -9.62 -1.76 -5.61
N LEU A 103 -8.71 -0.87 -6.05
CA LEU A 103 -8.98 0.08 -7.13
C LEU A 103 -8.25 -0.27 -8.42
N ARG A 104 -7.06 -0.85 -8.32
CA ARG A 104 -6.22 -1.21 -9.45
C ARG A 104 -5.38 -2.44 -9.15
N LEU A 105 -5.23 -3.29 -10.16
CA LEU A 105 -4.27 -4.39 -10.21
C LEU A 105 -3.59 -4.37 -11.57
N HIS A 106 -2.30 -4.13 -11.58
CA HIS A 106 -1.51 -4.17 -12.79
C HIS A 106 -0.41 -5.22 -12.62
N GLY A 107 -0.67 -6.41 -13.15
CA GLY A 107 0.31 -7.49 -13.22
C GLY A 107 1.12 -7.38 -14.50
N TYR A 108 2.43 -7.45 -14.40
CA TYR A 108 3.31 -7.44 -15.56
C TYR A 108 4.46 -8.42 -15.38
N ALA A 109 4.94 -8.93 -16.51
CA ALA A 109 6.12 -9.77 -16.56
C ALA A 109 7.35 -8.84 -16.66
N PRO A 110 8.25 -8.80 -15.65
CA PRO A 110 9.42 -7.95 -15.73
C PRO A 110 10.28 -8.32 -16.93
N GLU A 111 10.71 -7.32 -17.67
CA GLU A 111 11.72 -7.53 -18.71
C GLU A 111 13.11 -7.65 -18.09
N PRO A 112 14.04 -8.38 -18.72
CA PRO A 112 15.43 -8.38 -18.32
C PRO A 112 15.95 -6.95 -18.19
N ALA A 113 16.74 -6.66 -17.13
CA ALA A 113 17.23 -5.33 -16.84
C ALA A 113 17.92 -4.72 -18.07
N LYS A 114 17.22 -3.85 -18.78
CA LYS A 114 17.81 -2.98 -19.80
C LYS A 114 18.70 -1.98 -19.08
N GLY A 115 19.91 -1.75 -19.56
CA GLY A 115 20.87 -0.82 -18.98
C GLY A 115 20.24 0.55 -18.68
N LYS A 116 20.83 1.30 -17.75
CA LYS A 116 20.39 2.65 -17.40
C LYS A 116 20.52 3.57 -18.61
N ASP A 117 19.41 3.90 -19.24
CA ASP A 117 19.33 4.91 -20.29
C ASP A 117 18.70 6.19 -19.71
N PRO A 118 19.48 7.26 -19.52
CA PRO A 118 18.99 8.53 -19.00
C PRO A 118 18.04 9.24 -19.97
N HIS A 119 18.03 8.86 -21.25
CA HIS A 119 17.17 9.43 -22.29
C HIS A 119 15.83 8.70 -22.45
N ARG A 120 15.63 7.55 -21.77
CA ARG A 120 14.38 6.80 -21.86
C ARG A 120 13.23 7.62 -21.26
N PRO A 121 12.12 7.83 -22.01
CA PRO A 121 10.93 8.51 -21.50
C PRO A 121 10.30 7.72 -20.35
N ILE A 122 9.56 8.42 -19.47
CA ILE A 122 8.95 7.80 -18.28
C ILE A 122 7.98 6.68 -18.67
N GLN A 123 7.29 6.78 -19.80
CA GLN A 123 6.34 5.80 -20.31
C GLN A 123 6.97 4.44 -20.60
N GLU A 124 8.27 4.39 -20.86
CA GLU A 124 9.02 3.18 -21.12
C GLU A 124 9.74 2.62 -19.87
N LYS A 125 9.61 3.31 -18.72
CA LYS A 125 10.20 2.88 -17.46
C LYS A 125 9.19 2.10 -16.63
N GLU A 126 9.63 1.09 -15.92
CA GLU A 126 8.79 0.36 -14.98
C GLU A 126 8.12 1.27 -13.93
N SER A 127 8.77 2.38 -13.57
CA SER A 127 8.23 3.35 -12.63
C SER A 127 7.00 4.10 -13.17
N TYR A 128 6.68 4.01 -14.47
CA TYR A 128 5.50 4.64 -15.07
C TYR A 128 4.19 4.17 -14.42
N ARG A 129 4.15 2.93 -13.92
CA ARG A 129 3.00 2.38 -13.17
C ARG A 129 2.54 3.24 -12.00
N TRP A 130 3.49 3.89 -11.29
CA TRP A 130 3.18 4.78 -10.18
C TRP A 130 2.44 6.04 -10.65
N LEU A 131 2.83 6.57 -11.81
CA LEU A 131 2.18 7.72 -12.43
C LEU A 131 0.76 7.36 -12.90
N GLN A 132 0.60 6.23 -13.60
CA GLN A 132 -0.71 5.75 -14.03
C GLN A 132 -1.67 5.52 -12.84
N ALA A 133 -1.16 4.92 -11.77
CA ALA A 133 -1.95 4.71 -10.56
C ALA A 133 -2.33 6.03 -9.87
N TYR A 134 -1.49 7.06 -9.99
CA TYR A 134 -1.83 8.40 -9.52
C TYR A 134 -2.88 9.07 -10.43
N GLU A 135 -2.82 8.89 -11.73
CA GLU A 135 -3.84 9.39 -12.69
C GLU A 135 -5.22 8.82 -12.34
N ASP A 136 -5.30 7.52 -12.05
CA ASP A 136 -6.54 6.90 -11.54
C ASP A 136 -7.01 7.55 -10.23
N ALA A 137 -6.08 7.82 -9.31
CA ALA A 137 -6.41 8.45 -8.03
C ALA A 137 -6.91 9.90 -8.23
N ALA A 138 -6.34 10.63 -9.17
CA ALA A 138 -6.77 12.00 -9.53
C ALA A 138 -8.16 11.99 -10.15
N ALA A 139 -8.43 11.10 -11.10
CA ALA A 139 -9.75 10.93 -11.70
C ALA A 139 -10.82 10.56 -10.65
N ILE A 140 -10.48 9.70 -9.69
CA ILE A 140 -11.37 9.38 -8.58
C ILE A 140 -11.63 10.62 -7.70
N ALA A 141 -10.60 11.45 -7.44
CA ALA A 141 -10.78 12.67 -6.64
C ALA A 141 -11.76 13.67 -7.27
N GLU A 142 -11.83 13.72 -8.59
CA GLU A 142 -12.83 14.51 -9.32
C GLU A 142 -14.25 13.93 -9.17
N LEU A 143 -14.38 12.59 -9.20
CA LEU A 143 -15.67 11.90 -9.05
C LEU A 143 -16.26 12.01 -7.64
N ILE A 144 -15.44 12.26 -6.62
CA ILE A 144 -15.84 12.34 -5.21
C ILE A 144 -15.36 13.66 -4.57
N PRO A 145 -15.84 14.83 -5.03
CA PRO A 145 -15.30 16.14 -4.67
C PRO A 145 -15.38 16.48 -3.17
N ASP A 146 -16.29 15.89 -2.42
CA ASP A 146 -16.45 16.12 -0.98
C ASP A 146 -15.48 15.27 -0.13
N THR A 147 -14.81 14.30 -0.74
CA THR A 147 -13.83 13.44 -0.09
C THR A 147 -12.41 13.93 -0.40
N ARG A 148 -11.57 14.04 0.63
CA ARG A 148 -10.13 14.23 0.41
C ARG A 148 -9.49 12.92 0.02
N VAL A 149 -8.94 12.84 -1.18
CA VAL A 149 -8.20 11.68 -1.67
C VAL A 149 -6.71 11.94 -1.54
N ILE A 150 -5.98 11.00 -0.96
CA ILE A 150 -4.52 11.07 -0.78
C ILE A 150 -3.89 9.80 -1.36
N SER A 151 -3.07 9.96 -2.37
CA SER A 151 -2.24 8.87 -2.90
C SER A 151 -1.00 8.73 -2.03
N VAL A 152 -0.80 7.54 -1.47
CA VAL A 152 0.30 7.23 -0.55
C VAL A 152 1.22 6.22 -1.19
N ALA A 153 2.51 6.55 -1.27
CA ALA A 153 3.53 5.72 -1.88
C ALA A 153 4.76 5.57 -0.97
N ASP A 154 5.46 4.47 -1.15
CA ASP A 154 6.76 4.25 -0.50
C ASP A 154 7.89 4.94 -1.27
N ARG A 155 9.14 4.50 -1.04
CA ARG A 155 10.35 5.04 -1.69
C ARG A 155 10.39 4.83 -3.20
N GLU A 156 9.70 3.83 -3.73
CA GLU A 156 9.66 3.58 -5.18
C GLU A 156 8.83 4.63 -5.92
N GLY A 157 7.81 5.18 -5.24
CA GLY A 157 7.01 6.29 -5.76
C GLY A 157 7.68 7.67 -5.66
N ASP A 158 8.91 7.78 -5.12
CA ASP A 158 9.63 9.06 -5.04
C ASP A 158 10.23 9.48 -6.38
N MET A 159 9.38 9.92 -7.28
CA MET A 159 9.73 10.40 -8.62
C MET A 159 9.36 11.87 -8.79
N PHE A 160 10.28 12.66 -9.38
CA PHE A 160 9.98 14.06 -9.69
C PHE A 160 8.79 14.20 -10.64
N GLU A 161 8.71 13.30 -11.62
CA GLU A 161 7.63 13.23 -12.60
C GLU A 161 6.24 13.11 -11.98
N LEU A 162 6.12 12.39 -10.86
CA LEU A 162 4.86 12.24 -10.13
C LEU A 162 4.40 13.58 -9.52
N PHE A 163 5.31 14.30 -8.88
CA PHE A 163 5.02 15.62 -8.32
C PHE A 163 4.74 16.66 -9.41
N ASP A 164 5.51 16.64 -10.52
CA ASP A 164 5.33 17.54 -11.67
C ASP A 164 3.98 17.27 -12.37
N HIS A 165 3.61 16.00 -12.53
CA HIS A 165 2.33 15.63 -13.11
C HIS A 165 1.16 16.17 -12.27
N ARG A 166 1.18 15.93 -10.94
CA ARG A 166 0.18 16.48 -10.04
C ARG A 166 0.09 18.01 -10.14
N ARG A 167 1.23 18.70 -10.18
CA ARG A 167 1.26 20.17 -10.28
C ARG A 167 0.53 20.67 -11.51
N ARG A 168 0.66 19.98 -12.65
CA ARG A 168 0.09 20.36 -13.95
C ARG A 168 -1.38 20.01 -14.12
N LEU A 169 -1.90 19.05 -13.38
CA LEU A 169 -3.32 18.68 -13.47
C LEU A 169 -4.21 19.86 -13.07
N PRO A 170 -5.26 20.16 -13.84
CA PRO A 170 -6.28 21.15 -13.46
C PRO A 170 -7.23 20.57 -12.41
N GLY A 171 -8.12 21.39 -11.89
CA GLY A 171 -9.25 20.97 -11.06
C GLY A 171 -8.88 20.33 -9.72
N LYS A 172 -9.83 19.56 -9.18
CA LYS A 172 -9.63 18.79 -7.96
C LYS A 172 -8.82 17.54 -8.26
N LYS A 173 -7.77 17.33 -7.53
CA LYS A 173 -6.82 16.22 -7.69
C LYS A 173 -6.48 15.57 -6.36
N ALA A 174 -6.06 14.32 -6.43
CA ALA A 174 -5.56 13.63 -5.25
C ALA A 174 -4.31 14.33 -4.70
N GLU A 175 -4.20 14.38 -3.37
CA GLU A 175 -2.98 14.79 -2.70
C GLU A 175 -1.93 13.68 -2.76
N LEU A 176 -0.66 14.05 -2.59
CA LEU A 176 0.46 13.11 -2.53
C LEU A 176 1.03 13.03 -1.11
N LEU A 177 1.36 11.83 -0.67
CA LEU A 177 2.14 11.56 0.53
C LEU A 177 3.13 10.44 0.22
N VAL A 178 4.39 10.80 -0.01
CA VAL A 178 5.41 9.90 -0.54
C VAL A 178 6.61 9.86 0.42
N ARG A 179 7.14 8.68 0.69
CA ARG A 179 8.40 8.57 1.42
C ARG A 179 9.56 8.84 0.49
N ALA A 180 10.38 9.85 0.81
CA ALA A 180 11.54 10.21 0.00
C ALA A 180 12.60 9.10 0.03
N LYS A 181 13.12 8.81 -1.16
CA LYS A 181 14.28 7.96 -1.43
C LYS A 181 15.52 8.79 -1.64
N TRP A 182 15.35 9.90 -2.36
CA TRP A 182 16.44 10.73 -2.86
C TRP A 182 16.67 11.95 -1.97
N ASP A 183 17.95 12.23 -1.69
CA ASP A 183 18.37 13.46 -1.05
C ASP A 183 18.47 14.54 -2.14
N ARG A 184 17.38 15.26 -2.35
CA ARG A 184 17.19 16.21 -3.44
C ARG A 184 17.83 17.55 -3.14
N SER A 185 18.38 18.21 -4.17
CA SER A 185 18.72 19.64 -4.10
C SER A 185 17.45 20.49 -3.98
N LEU A 186 17.54 21.56 -3.24
CA LEU A 186 16.45 22.50 -2.99
C LEU A 186 16.71 23.83 -3.70
N ALA A 187 15.65 24.53 -4.10
CA ALA A 187 15.78 25.88 -4.64
C ALA A 187 15.96 26.88 -3.49
N GLY A 188 16.89 27.84 -3.69
CA GLY A 188 17.15 28.91 -2.74
C GLY A 188 18.06 28.55 -1.57
N THR A 189 18.71 27.36 -1.60
CA THR A 189 19.73 26.94 -0.65
C THR A 189 20.72 25.98 -1.31
N ASP A 190 21.94 25.91 -0.79
CA ASP A 190 22.94 24.92 -1.20
C ASP A 190 22.77 23.57 -0.49
N GLU A 191 21.94 23.55 0.56
CA GLU A 191 21.67 22.36 1.35
C GLU A 191 20.75 21.38 0.59
N LYS A 192 20.89 20.11 0.91
CA LYS A 192 19.99 19.07 0.40
C LYS A 192 18.84 18.83 1.37
N LEU A 193 17.83 18.14 0.88
CA LEU A 193 16.58 17.90 1.57
C LEU A 193 16.75 17.35 2.99
N PHE A 194 17.65 16.36 3.19
CA PHE A 194 17.80 15.72 4.50
C PHE A 194 18.52 16.63 5.49
N ASP A 195 19.52 17.38 5.05
CA ASP A 195 20.28 18.30 5.91
C ASP A 195 19.43 19.52 6.25
N GLU A 196 18.72 20.08 5.30
CA GLU A 196 17.76 21.19 5.51
C GLU A 196 16.70 20.84 6.56
N LEU A 197 16.14 19.61 6.51
CA LEU A 197 15.16 19.17 7.49
C LEU A 197 15.77 18.76 8.82
N ALA A 198 17.02 18.29 8.83
CA ALA A 198 17.74 18.01 10.08
C ALA A 198 18.07 19.28 10.85
N ALA A 199 18.33 20.39 10.15
CA ALA A 199 18.57 21.72 10.73
C ALA A 199 17.26 22.45 11.13
N ALA A 200 16.11 22.04 10.58
CA ALA A 200 14.82 22.66 10.90
C ALA A 200 14.48 22.54 12.41
N PRO A 201 13.73 23.50 12.99
CA PRO A 201 13.35 23.46 14.39
C PRO A 201 12.67 22.15 14.80
N LEU A 202 13.04 21.61 15.95
CA LEU A 202 12.38 20.47 16.54
C LEU A 202 10.95 20.84 16.94
N ALA A 203 9.96 20.24 16.31
CA ALA A 203 8.57 20.49 16.64
C ALA A 203 8.10 19.72 17.90
N LYS A 204 8.46 18.42 17.98
CA LYS A 204 8.15 17.56 19.15
C LYS A 204 8.88 16.22 19.05
N ARG A 205 9.06 15.57 20.22
CA ARG A 205 9.37 14.14 20.32
C ARG A 205 8.08 13.35 20.54
N VAL A 206 7.87 12.29 19.77
CA VAL A 206 6.68 11.44 19.86
C VAL A 206 7.08 9.96 19.83
N PHE A 207 6.21 9.10 20.35
CA PHE A 207 6.40 7.67 20.24
C PHE A 207 5.72 7.15 18.97
N LEU A 208 6.47 6.38 18.19
CA LEU A 208 6.01 5.71 16.98
C LEU A 208 6.04 4.19 17.22
N PRO A 209 4.90 3.48 17.07
CA PRO A 209 4.90 2.04 17.18
C PRO A 209 5.66 1.42 16.01
N VAL A 210 6.69 0.64 16.32
CA VAL A 210 7.46 -0.15 15.35
C VAL A 210 7.05 -1.61 15.54
N PRO A 211 6.52 -2.26 14.51
CA PRO A 211 6.09 -3.65 14.60
C PRO A 211 7.28 -4.59 14.83
N ARG A 212 6.99 -5.81 15.30
CA ARG A 212 7.99 -6.87 15.40
C ARG A 212 8.68 -7.10 14.06
N GLN A 213 10.00 -7.11 14.08
CA GLN A 213 10.82 -7.49 12.94
C GLN A 213 11.21 -8.97 13.08
N ARG A 214 11.01 -9.72 12.00
CA ARG A 214 11.52 -11.09 11.94
C ARG A 214 12.99 -11.05 11.59
N GLU A 215 13.72 -12.08 12.02
CA GLU A 215 15.06 -12.30 11.54
C GLU A 215 15.07 -12.31 10.00
N HIS A 216 16.01 -11.62 9.42
CA HIS A 216 16.24 -11.64 7.99
C HIS A 216 17.67 -12.14 7.77
N ILE A 217 17.79 -13.37 7.32
CA ILE A 217 19.05 -13.95 6.89
C ILE A 217 19.34 -13.37 5.51
N SER A 218 20.29 -12.46 5.46
CA SER A 218 20.77 -11.90 4.18
C SER A 218 21.62 -12.93 3.43
N LYS A 219 21.85 -12.67 2.14
CA LYS A 219 22.86 -13.41 1.33
C LYS A 219 24.19 -13.47 2.08
N PRO A 220 25.04 -14.49 1.84
CA PRO A 220 26.31 -14.69 2.56
C PRO A 220 27.22 -13.45 2.66
N SER A 221 27.03 -12.46 1.77
CA SER A 221 27.83 -11.24 1.69
C SER A 221 27.25 -10.03 2.47
N ALA A 222 26.12 -10.16 3.13
CA ALA A 222 25.50 -9.06 3.86
C ALA A 222 25.11 -9.50 5.28
N ALA A 223 25.39 -8.66 6.29
CA ALA A 223 25.00 -8.92 7.67
C ALA A 223 23.48 -9.12 7.78
N GLY A 224 23.06 -10.26 8.32
CA GLY A 224 21.66 -10.53 8.64
C GLY A 224 21.13 -9.52 9.65
N ARG A 225 19.80 -9.33 9.69
CA ARG A 225 19.16 -8.51 10.73
C ARG A 225 18.58 -9.44 11.79
N PRO A 226 18.89 -9.22 13.06
CA PRO A 226 18.31 -10.01 14.14
C PRO A 226 16.78 -9.79 14.24
N ALA A 227 16.09 -10.78 14.81
CA ALA A 227 14.71 -10.63 15.19
C ALA A 227 14.60 -9.58 16.29
N LEU A 228 13.66 -8.63 16.16
CA LEU A 228 13.40 -7.61 17.17
C LEU A 228 11.94 -7.63 17.59
N ALA A 229 11.68 -7.51 18.89
CA ALA A 229 10.33 -7.38 19.42
C ALA A 229 9.66 -6.08 18.93
N ALA A 230 8.33 -6.04 18.94
CA ALA A 230 7.60 -4.80 18.72
C ALA A 230 7.99 -3.78 19.80
N ARG A 231 8.18 -2.51 19.41
CA ARG A 231 8.63 -1.45 20.31
C ARG A 231 7.98 -0.11 19.98
N ASN A 232 8.04 0.80 20.93
CA ASN A 232 7.70 2.20 20.71
C ASN A 232 9.01 2.99 20.54
N ALA A 233 9.28 3.44 19.32
CA ALA A 233 10.45 4.26 19.01
C ALA A 233 10.18 5.72 19.38
N GLN A 234 11.05 6.37 20.14
CA GLN A 234 10.99 7.80 20.34
C GLN A 234 11.62 8.51 19.16
N VAL A 235 10.81 9.26 18.40
CA VAL A 235 11.26 9.98 17.21
C VAL A 235 11.11 11.48 17.35
N GLU A 236 12.09 12.22 16.86
CA GLU A 236 12.02 13.66 16.68
C GLU A 236 11.24 13.97 15.40
N VAL A 237 10.29 14.91 15.48
CA VAL A 237 9.48 15.36 14.35
C VAL A 237 9.87 16.78 13.99
N ARG A 238 10.23 16.98 12.74
CA ARG A 238 10.51 18.28 12.13
C ARG A 238 9.70 18.39 10.84
N PHE A 239 9.30 19.60 10.46
CA PHE A 239 8.61 19.83 9.19
C PHE A 239 8.87 21.22 8.67
N LYS A 240 8.89 21.37 7.36
CA LYS A 240 9.15 22.63 6.66
C LYS A 240 8.57 22.59 5.26
N GLU A 241 8.19 23.72 4.74
CA GLU A 241 7.95 23.89 3.30
C GLU A 241 9.30 23.88 2.57
N VAL A 242 9.38 23.15 1.47
CA VAL A 242 10.59 23.01 0.65
C VAL A 242 10.23 23.15 -0.82
N THR A 243 11.20 23.61 -1.61
CA THR A 243 11.05 23.66 -3.07
C THR A 243 12.13 22.76 -3.67
N ILE A 244 11.72 21.60 -4.19
CA ILE A 244 12.63 20.62 -4.77
C ILE A 244 13.01 20.99 -6.19
N ASN A 245 14.30 20.93 -6.53
CA ASN A 245 14.79 21.10 -7.88
C ASN A 245 14.55 19.86 -8.75
N PRO A 246 14.37 20.01 -10.07
CA PRO A 246 14.34 18.87 -10.98
C PRO A 246 15.70 18.15 -11.00
N PRO A 247 15.70 16.81 -11.13
CA PRO A 247 16.91 16.05 -11.39
C PRO A 247 17.59 16.47 -12.69
N GLN A 248 18.90 16.29 -12.79
CA GLN A 248 19.71 16.68 -13.96
C GLN A 248 19.58 15.69 -15.14
N THR A 249 18.47 14.95 -15.22
CA THR A 249 18.20 14.07 -16.36
C THR A 249 17.65 14.87 -17.55
N PRO A 250 18.02 14.54 -18.79
CA PRO A 250 17.69 15.35 -19.97
C PRO A 250 16.22 15.70 -20.12
N GLN A 251 15.30 14.76 -19.76
CA GLN A 251 13.85 14.93 -19.95
C GLN A 251 13.21 15.89 -18.95
N ILE A 252 13.80 16.09 -17.79
CA ILE A 252 13.16 16.83 -16.68
C ILE A 252 14.02 17.97 -16.12
N ARG A 253 15.33 18.06 -16.44
CA ARG A 253 16.22 19.10 -15.90
C ARG A 253 15.72 20.54 -16.12
N ASN A 254 14.98 20.79 -17.20
CA ASN A 254 14.44 22.10 -17.55
C ASN A 254 13.03 22.35 -16.97
N LYS A 255 12.50 21.42 -16.15
CA LYS A 255 11.23 21.64 -15.46
C LYS A 255 11.42 22.65 -14.32
N PRO A 256 10.38 23.45 -14.01
CA PRO A 256 10.46 24.35 -12.86
C PRO A 256 10.51 23.56 -11.55
N PRO A 257 11.16 24.12 -10.52
CA PRO A 257 11.14 23.57 -9.17
C PRO A 257 9.72 23.39 -8.64
N ILE A 258 9.54 22.47 -7.70
CA ILE A 258 8.21 22.10 -7.18
C ILE A 258 8.16 22.35 -5.67
N LYS A 259 7.16 23.14 -5.27
CA LYS A 259 6.85 23.45 -3.88
C LYS A 259 6.10 22.30 -3.22
N LEU A 260 6.61 21.80 -2.11
CA LEU A 260 6.09 20.69 -1.31
C LEU A 260 6.27 20.99 0.18
N TRP A 261 5.67 20.13 1.01
CA TRP A 261 5.95 20.06 2.43
C TRP A 261 6.75 18.81 2.73
N ALA A 262 7.78 18.93 3.55
CA ALA A 262 8.60 17.84 4.02
C ALA A 262 8.39 17.62 5.52
N ILE A 263 8.29 16.34 5.94
CA ILE A 263 8.17 15.93 7.33
C ILE A 263 9.28 14.93 7.60
N TYR A 264 10.14 15.23 8.55
CA TYR A 264 11.28 14.41 8.93
C TYR A 264 11.07 13.80 10.30
N LEU A 265 11.15 12.47 10.36
CA LEU A 265 11.13 11.70 11.58
C LEU A 265 12.45 10.96 11.74
N VAL A 266 13.10 11.15 12.88
CA VAL A 266 14.37 10.48 13.19
C VAL A 266 14.38 9.98 14.63
N GLU A 267 14.72 8.70 14.80
CA GLU A 267 15.02 8.11 16.10
C GLU A 267 16.48 8.34 16.42
N LYS A 268 16.76 8.95 17.58
CA LYS A 268 18.13 9.30 17.99
C LYS A 268 18.83 8.12 18.67
N ASP A 269 18.11 7.41 19.51
CA ASP A 269 18.65 6.37 20.38
C ASP A 269 17.95 5.01 20.11
N PRO A 270 18.24 4.36 18.95
CA PRO A 270 17.69 3.05 18.67
C PRO A 270 18.30 2.00 19.60
N PRO A 271 17.55 0.96 20.00
CA PRO A 271 18.12 -0.16 20.76
C PRO A 271 19.26 -0.83 19.98
N ALA A 272 20.19 -1.46 20.70
CA ALA A 272 21.30 -2.19 20.10
C ALA A 272 20.79 -3.21 19.08
N GLY A 273 21.41 -3.26 17.90
CA GLY A 273 21.01 -4.13 16.78
C GLY A 273 19.76 -3.66 15.99
N ALA A 274 19.07 -2.60 16.43
CA ALA A 274 17.93 -2.05 15.70
C ALA A 274 18.37 -0.98 14.69
N THR A 275 17.78 -1.02 13.50
CA THR A 275 17.90 0.10 12.55
C THR A 275 17.04 1.25 13.04
N ALA A 276 17.62 2.44 13.19
CA ALA A 276 16.90 3.65 13.57
C ALA A 276 15.74 3.95 12.61
N VAL A 277 14.61 4.37 13.14
CA VAL A 277 13.53 4.92 12.32
C VAL A 277 14.01 6.24 11.72
N ARG A 278 14.08 6.30 10.40
CA ARG A 278 14.40 7.51 9.65
C ARG A 278 13.47 7.64 8.45
N TRP A 279 12.50 8.54 8.54
CA TRP A 279 11.54 8.80 7.48
C TRP A 279 11.60 10.27 7.05
N MET A 280 11.70 10.48 5.76
CA MET A 280 11.46 11.75 5.11
C MET A 280 10.21 11.60 4.27
N LEU A 281 9.13 12.30 4.61
CA LEU A 281 7.87 12.29 3.87
C LEU A 281 7.74 13.59 3.10
N LEU A 282 7.50 13.49 1.79
CA LEU A 282 7.15 14.61 0.94
C LEU A 282 5.64 14.59 0.68
N THR A 283 5.00 15.75 0.78
CA THR A 283 3.57 15.85 0.57
C THR A 283 3.18 17.17 -0.11
N SER A 284 2.13 17.11 -0.90
CA SER A 284 1.48 18.28 -1.47
C SER A 284 0.51 18.96 -0.51
N ILE A 285 0.21 18.33 0.63
CA ILE A 285 -0.68 18.84 1.66
C ILE A 285 0.07 19.90 2.47
N PRO A 286 -0.49 21.10 2.68
CA PRO A 286 0.11 22.09 3.59
C PRO A 286 0.28 21.53 5.02
N VAL A 287 1.48 21.70 5.59
CA VAL A 287 1.85 21.23 6.92
C VAL A 287 2.39 22.41 7.74
N VAL A 288 1.48 23.27 8.19
CA VAL A 288 1.80 24.50 8.93
C VAL A 288 1.74 24.31 10.44
N SER A 289 1.41 23.12 10.92
CA SER A 289 1.32 22.82 12.35
C SER A 289 1.75 21.38 12.67
N LEU A 290 2.19 21.17 13.91
CA LEU A 290 2.50 19.83 14.42
C LEU A 290 1.32 18.84 14.25
N LYS A 291 0.09 19.29 14.48
CA LYS A 291 -1.12 18.47 14.31
C LYS A 291 -1.24 17.94 12.88
N GLN A 292 -0.96 18.77 11.87
CA GLN A 292 -0.97 18.37 10.46
C GLN A 292 0.18 17.42 10.13
N ALA A 293 1.40 17.70 10.65
CA ALA A 293 2.54 16.80 10.48
C ALA A 293 2.24 15.39 11.03
N LEU A 294 1.75 15.30 12.26
CA LEU A 294 1.37 14.03 12.90
C LEU A 294 0.24 13.32 12.16
N LYS A 295 -0.68 14.08 11.57
CA LYS A 295 -1.74 13.50 10.73
C LYS A 295 -1.17 12.83 9.48
N CYS A 296 -0.23 13.47 8.78
CA CYS A 296 0.46 12.87 7.64
C CYS A 296 1.25 11.62 8.04
N VAL A 297 1.94 11.66 9.19
CA VAL A 297 2.64 10.48 9.72
C VAL A 297 1.66 9.33 10.00
N GLN A 298 0.53 9.61 10.63
CA GLN A 298 -0.53 8.63 10.89
C GLN A 298 -1.06 8.01 9.58
N TRP A 299 -1.29 8.82 8.55
CA TRP A 299 -1.71 8.34 7.25
C TRP A 299 -0.63 7.47 6.59
N TYR A 300 0.64 7.87 6.68
CA TYR A 300 1.74 7.07 6.14
C TYR A 300 1.89 5.73 6.88
N CYS A 301 1.71 5.67 8.18
CA CYS A 301 1.70 4.41 8.94
C CYS A 301 0.65 3.42 8.41
N ARG A 302 -0.48 3.90 7.88
CA ARG A 302 -1.53 3.05 7.30
C ARG A 302 -1.12 2.40 5.97
N ARG A 303 -0.02 2.84 5.36
CA ARG A 303 0.50 2.21 4.15
C ARG A 303 0.72 0.70 4.32
N TRP A 304 1.06 0.26 5.53
CA TRP A 304 1.22 -1.18 5.82
C TRP A 304 -0.04 -2.02 5.56
N ARG A 305 -1.20 -1.42 5.45
CA ARG A 305 -2.45 -2.14 5.12
C ARG A 305 -2.38 -2.83 3.75
N ILE A 306 -1.67 -2.27 2.79
CA ILE A 306 -1.51 -2.90 1.48
C ILE A 306 -0.59 -4.13 1.57
N GLU A 307 0.46 -4.10 2.41
CA GLU A 307 1.34 -5.25 2.63
C GLU A 307 0.61 -6.37 3.41
N GLU A 308 -0.26 -6.01 4.36
CA GLU A 308 -1.13 -6.98 5.03
C GLU A 308 -2.09 -7.65 4.04
N TRP A 309 -2.66 -6.88 3.14
CA TRP A 309 -3.52 -7.40 2.08
C TRP A 309 -2.76 -8.29 1.09
N HIS A 310 -1.55 -7.92 0.66
CA HIS A 310 -0.69 -8.76 -0.15
C HIS A 310 -0.38 -10.09 0.55
N ARG A 311 -0.16 -10.06 1.86
CA ARG A 311 0.05 -11.28 2.66
C ARG A 311 -1.20 -12.16 2.68
N VAL A 312 -2.41 -11.58 2.80
CA VAL A 312 -3.67 -12.35 2.73
C VAL A 312 -3.82 -12.99 1.36
N MET A 313 -3.52 -12.29 0.26
CA MET A 313 -3.50 -12.87 -1.08
C MET A 313 -2.52 -14.06 -1.17
N LYS A 314 -1.26 -13.86 -0.76
CA LYS A 314 -0.21 -14.87 -0.90
C LYS A 314 -0.43 -16.08 0.01
N SER A 315 -0.77 -15.88 1.26
CA SER A 315 -0.85 -16.93 2.28
C SER A 315 -2.29 -17.40 2.55
N GLY A 316 -3.28 -16.51 2.51
CA GLY A 316 -4.70 -16.81 2.73
C GLY A 316 -5.35 -17.39 1.49
N CYS A 317 -5.27 -16.70 0.36
CA CYS A 317 -5.82 -17.15 -0.92
C CYS A 317 -4.85 -18.08 -1.67
N LYS A 318 -3.61 -18.20 -1.21
CA LYS A 318 -2.58 -19.09 -1.79
C LYS A 318 -2.34 -18.87 -3.28
N ILE A 319 -2.35 -17.62 -3.72
CA ILE A 319 -2.25 -17.26 -5.14
C ILE A 319 -0.99 -17.83 -5.83
N LEU A 320 0.10 -18.09 -5.07
CA LEU A 320 1.32 -18.69 -5.59
C LEU A 320 1.18 -20.21 -5.87
N GLU A 321 0.11 -20.85 -5.38
CA GLU A 321 -0.19 -22.26 -5.63
C GLU A 321 -1.05 -22.48 -6.88
N HIS A 322 -1.50 -21.42 -7.55
CA HIS A 322 -2.28 -21.52 -8.79
C HIS A 322 -1.51 -22.26 -9.89
N GLN A 323 -2.21 -23.17 -10.56
CA GLN A 323 -1.67 -24.04 -11.61
C GLN A 323 -2.17 -23.62 -13.02
N ASN A 324 -2.13 -22.32 -13.29
CA ASN A 324 -2.54 -21.81 -14.58
C ASN A 324 -1.37 -21.88 -15.58
N HIS A 325 -1.69 -22.03 -16.87
CA HIS A 325 -0.70 -22.29 -17.90
C HIS A 325 -0.09 -21.04 -18.53
N SER A 326 -0.59 -19.85 -18.21
CA SER A 326 -0.05 -18.58 -18.71
C SER A 326 -0.25 -17.42 -17.74
N ALA A 327 0.59 -16.40 -17.85
CA ALA A 327 0.54 -15.17 -17.05
C ALA A 327 -0.83 -14.48 -17.14
N GLY A 328 -1.45 -14.41 -18.32
CA GLY A 328 -2.76 -13.76 -18.48
C GLY A 328 -3.88 -14.48 -17.72
N VAL A 329 -3.87 -15.82 -17.71
CA VAL A 329 -4.83 -16.61 -16.92
C VAL A 329 -4.58 -16.47 -15.42
N LEU A 330 -3.29 -16.42 -15.01
CA LEU A 330 -2.92 -16.13 -13.63
C LEU A 330 -3.43 -14.76 -13.17
N GLN A 331 -3.26 -13.74 -14.00
CA GLN A 331 -3.69 -12.37 -13.67
C GLN A 331 -5.21 -12.29 -13.47
N ARG A 332 -6.00 -13.00 -14.28
CA ARG A 332 -7.47 -13.08 -14.07
C ARG A 332 -7.82 -13.78 -12.75
N ALA A 333 -7.17 -14.90 -12.46
CA ALA A 333 -7.37 -15.58 -11.17
C ALA A 333 -7.00 -14.68 -9.99
N ILE A 334 -5.87 -13.99 -10.07
CA ILE A 334 -5.39 -13.06 -9.05
C ILE A 334 -6.37 -11.88 -8.87
N ALA A 335 -7.01 -11.38 -9.93
CA ALA A 335 -8.00 -10.31 -9.83
C ALA A 335 -9.22 -10.74 -8.98
N ILE A 336 -9.67 -11.98 -9.12
CA ILE A 336 -10.74 -12.55 -8.28
C ILE A 336 -10.25 -12.69 -6.84
N ASP A 337 -9.07 -13.29 -6.63
CA ASP A 337 -8.52 -13.50 -5.29
C ASP A 337 -8.19 -12.19 -4.56
N ALA A 338 -7.88 -11.15 -5.29
CA ALA A 338 -7.65 -9.81 -4.73
C ALA A 338 -8.89 -9.26 -4.02
N VAL A 339 -10.06 -9.47 -4.61
CA VAL A 339 -11.35 -9.08 -4.00
C VAL A 339 -11.67 -9.97 -2.80
N ILE A 340 -11.42 -11.28 -2.91
CA ILE A 340 -11.59 -12.23 -1.80
C ILE A 340 -10.66 -11.86 -0.64
N ALA A 341 -9.40 -11.61 -0.91
CA ALA A 341 -8.40 -11.20 0.10
C ALA A 341 -8.78 -9.89 0.79
N TRP A 342 -9.34 -8.91 0.04
CA TRP A 342 -9.86 -7.69 0.62
C TRP A 342 -11.02 -7.98 1.59
N ARG A 343 -12.00 -8.82 1.20
CA ARG A 343 -13.13 -9.22 2.06
C ARG A 343 -12.64 -9.93 3.32
N ILE A 344 -11.72 -10.89 3.19
CA ILE A 344 -11.12 -11.60 4.33
C ILE A 344 -10.43 -10.60 5.29
N MET A 345 -9.62 -9.69 4.76
CA MET A 345 -8.93 -8.68 5.57
C MET A 345 -9.91 -7.75 6.28
N LEU A 346 -10.95 -7.27 5.58
CA LEU A 346 -12.00 -6.42 6.16
C LEU A 346 -12.71 -7.14 7.32
N LEU A 347 -13.14 -8.38 7.11
CA LEU A 347 -13.81 -9.17 8.13
C LEU A 347 -12.92 -9.44 9.34
N ALA A 348 -11.63 -9.76 9.11
CA ALA A 348 -10.68 -9.99 10.18
C ALA A 348 -10.41 -8.72 11.02
N LEU A 349 -10.40 -7.55 10.40
CA LEU A 349 -10.25 -6.27 11.09
C LEU A 349 -11.51 -5.91 11.87
N LEU A 350 -12.69 -6.01 11.27
CA LEU A 350 -13.96 -5.73 11.94
C LEU A 350 -14.18 -6.67 13.12
N GLY A 351 -13.90 -7.97 12.98
CA GLY A 351 -14.01 -8.91 14.09
C GLY A 351 -13.08 -8.62 15.28
N ARG A 352 -11.97 -7.89 15.06
CA ARG A 352 -11.08 -7.45 16.13
C ARG A 352 -11.47 -6.08 16.73
N GLU A 353 -11.87 -5.15 15.88
CA GLU A 353 -12.10 -3.76 16.27
C GLU A 353 -13.54 -3.53 16.75
N VAL A 354 -14.51 -4.27 16.19
CA VAL A 354 -15.94 -4.12 16.47
C VAL A 354 -16.59 -5.51 16.54
N PRO A 355 -16.20 -6.36 17.51
CA PRO A 355 -16.70 -7.76 17.61
C PRO A 355 -18.21 -7.85 17.81
N GLU A 356 -18.84 -6.78 18.31
CA GLU A 356 -20.30 -6.68 18.55
C GLU A 356 -21.09 -6.38 17.27
N LEU A 357 -20.42 -6.14 16.14
CA LEU A 357 -21.10 -5.77 14.89
C LEU A 357 -22.01 -6.94 14.44
N PRO A 358 -23.32 -6.71 14.24
CA PRO A 358 -24.23 -7.77 13.79
C PRO A 358 -23.78 -8.35 12.43
N SER A 359 -23.75 -9.68 12.33
CA SER A 359 -23.30 -10.36 11.11
C SER A 359 -24.12 -9.99 9.88
N GLN A 360 -25.40 -9.66 10.05
CA GLN A 360 -26.32 -9.26 8.98
C GLN A 360 -25.90 -7.96 8.25
N ILE A 361 -25.04 -7.15 8.87
CA ILE A 361 -24.48 -5.95 8.21
C ILE A 361 -23.43 -6.34 7.16
N LEU A 362 -22.77 -7.50 7.36
CA LEU A 362 -21.62 -7.94 6.55
C LEU A 362 -21.95 -9.10 5.60
N PHE A 363 -22.97 -9.88 5.95
CA PHE A 363 -23.34 -11.11 5.28
C PHE A 363 -24.82 -11.08 4.87
N GLY A 364 -25.13 -11.69 3.73
CA GLY A 364 -26.50 -11.95 3.33
C GLY A 364 -27.18 -12.97 4.25
N GLN A 365 -28.50 -13.04 4.17
CA GLN A 365 -29.28 -13.92 5.02
C GLN A 365 -28.81 -15.39 4.94
N CYS A 366 -28.64 -15.92 3.74
CA CYS A 366 -28.18 -17.28 3.50
C CYS A 366 -26.77 -17.54 4.07
N GLU A 367 -25.84 -16.55 3.92
CA GLU A 367 -24.49 -16.64 4.52
C GLU A 367 -24.59 -16.68 6.06
N CYS A 368 -25.47 -15.87 6.67
CA CYS A 368 -25.69 -15.87 8.13
C CYS A 368 -26.22 -17.19 8.63
N GLU A 369 -27.17 -17.82 7.92
CA GLU A 369 -27.71 -19.11 8.24
C GLU A 369 -26.63 -20.20 8.21
N VAL A 370 -25.82 -20.25 7.15
CA VAL A 370 -24.70 -21.19 7.04
C VAL A 370 -23.67 -20.97 8.13
N LEU A 371 -23.30 -19.72 8.43
CA LEU A 371 -22.37 -19.39 9.52
C LEU A 371 -22.94 -19.83 10.88
N GLY A 372 -24.23 -19.67 11.10
CA GLY A 372 -24.93 -20.16 12.31
C GLY A 372 -24.87 -21.68 12.49
N LEU A 373 -24.95 -22.42 11.39
CA LEU A 373 -24.83 -23.89 11.41
C LEU A 373 -23.38 -24.36 11.64
N LEU A 374 -22.40 -23.62 11.10
CA LEU A 374 -20.99 -23.97 11.21
C LEU A 374 -20.34 -23.48 12.53
N SER A 375 -20.92 -22.49 13.19
CA SER A 375 -20.41 -22.01 14.47
C SER A 375 -20.84 -22.95 15.60
N PRO A 376 -19.88 -23.58 16.33
CA PRO A 376 -20.25 -24.29 17.55
C PRO A 376 -20.91 -23.27 18.50
N LYS A 377 -22.08 -23.60 19.06
CA LYS A 377 -22.81 -22.77 20.03
C LYS A 377 -21.88 -22.44 21.22
N LYS A 378 -21.09 -21.40 21.14
CA LYS A 378 -20.49 -20.78 22.31
C LYS A 378 -21.59 -19.97 22.97
N THR A 379 -22.10 -20.50 24.07
CA THR A 379 -22.94 -19.79 25.03
C THR A 379 -22.22 -18.49 25.38
N LEU A 380 -22.72 -17.36 24.88
CA LEU A 380 -22.29 -16.04 25.26
C LEU A 380 -22.65 -15.82 26.73
N THR A 381 -21.78 -16.25 27.64
CA THR A 381 -21.80 -15.73 29.00
C THR A 381 -21.35 -14.25 28.90
N ARG A 382 -22.33 -13.37 29.13
CA ARG A 382 -22.13 -11.95 29.40
C ARG A 382 -20.99 -11.79 30.42
N ARG A 383 -19.86 -11.30 30.01
CA ARG A 383 -18.96 -10.55 30.89
C ARG A 383 -19.07 -9.08 30.48
N SER A 384 -19.88 -8.39 31.29
CA SER A 384 -19.96 -6.93 31.34
C SER A 384 -18.63 -6.34 31.82
N HIS A 385 -18.33 -5.18 31.22
CA HIS A 385 -17.44 -4.12 31.69
C HIS A 385 -15.92 -4.26 31.51
N ASP A 386 -15.40 -3.17 30.95
CA ASP A 386 -14.03 -2.67 30.93
C ASP A 386 -13.06 -3.25 29.89
N ARG A 387 -13.19 -2.77 28.66
CA ARG A 387 -12.04 -2.44 27.79
C ARG A 387 -12.41 -1.46 26.68
N HIS A 388 -12.80 -0.26 27.06
CA HIS A 388 -12.57 0.92 26.21
C HIS A 388 -11.16 1.42 26.46
N ARG A 389 -10.32 1.42 25.44
CA ARG A 389 -9.08 2.17 25.21
C ARG A 389 -7.94 1.26 24.80
N GLN A 390 -7.75 1.17 23.51
CA GLN A 390 -6.44 1.18 22.84
C GLN A 390 -6.59 0.68 21.40
N ILE A 391 -7.18 1.52 20.57
CA ILE A 391 -7.13 1.35 19.12
C ILE A 391 -6.27 2.50 18.63
N GLY A 392 -5.08 2.19 18.14
CA GLY A 392 -4.18 2.89 17.22
C GLY A 392 -4.28 4.39 17.01
N GLY A 393 -4.73 5.16 17.99
CA GLY A 393 -4.66 6.60 18.05
C GLY A 393 -3.83 7.00 19.27
N ILE A 394 -2.93 7.95 19.12
CA ILE A 394 -2.30 8.64 20.25
C ILE A 394 -3.45 9.19 21.11
N PRO A 395 -3.62 8.77 22.37
CA PRO A 395 -4.74 9.23 23.18
C PRO A 395 -4.66 10.74 23.36
N GLU A 396 -5.72 11.46 23.03
CA GLU A 396 -5.81 12.93 23.23
C GLU A 396 -5.61 13.35 24.71
N SER A 397 -5.83 12.44 25.65
CA SER A 397 -5.70 12.73 27.09
C SER A 397 -4.28 12.87 27.61
N LYS A 398 -3.24 12.46 26.88
CA LYS A 398 -1.83 12.67 27.25
C LYS A 398 -1.21 13.96 26.70
N MET A 399 -1.94 14.74 25.90
CA MET A 399 -1.49 16.06 25.43
C MET A 399 -1.68 17.20 26.44
N ARG A 400 -2.35 16.97 27.58
CA ARG A 400 -2.71 18.04 28.51
C ARG A 400 -1.88 18.18 29.79
N ARG A 401 -0.79 17.47 29.99
CA ARG A 401 0.07 17.68 31.17
C ARG A 401 1.55 17.57 30.83
N SER A 402 2.14 18.65 30.42
CA SER A 402 3.46 19.17 30.77
C SER A 402 3.62 20.54 30.08
N SER A 403 3.20 21.55 30.78
CA SER A 403 3.71 22.93 30.67
C SER A 403 5.15 22.97 31.14
#